data_1b3861b766e6be91a325486e885b9c95
#
_entry.id   1b3861b766e6be91a325486e885b9c95
#
_cell.length_a   1.000
_cell.length_b   1.000
_cell.length_c   1.000
_cell.angle_alpha   90.00
_cell.angle_beta   90.00
_cell.angle_gamma   90.00
#
_symmetry.space_group_name_H-M   'P 1'
#
loop_
_entity.id
_entity.type
_entity.pdbx_description
1 polymer ?
#
loop_
_entity_poly.entity_id
_entity_poly.type
_entity_poly.pdbx_seq_one_letter_code
_entity_poly.pdbx_strand_id
1 'polypeptide(L)'
;MIGVFGAGIVGTKVVETLVVDLQTEILVHDPNKTTANRLASRLGEKHRVVSVARKSDLNAASIVVLAGPPPHATIAREFIEKNISVVSVSDDVSDCTNLLALDSLAKNHGVTLVVGAASSPGMSGLLARSMSKSFDAVDEVHIALHGTGGPACARQHHRALSGQSVGWHEGEWIR
;
A
#
# COMPACT_ATOMS: atom_id res chain seq x y z
N MET A 1 -7.52 16.32 1.91
CA MET A 1 -7.97 15.11 2.63
C MET A 1 -7.26 13.88 2.08
N ILE A 2 -6.98 12.90 2.93
CA ILE A 2 -6.39 11.62 2.55
C ILE A 2 -7.41 10.52 2.87
N GLY A 3 -7.64 9.62 1.93
CA GLY A 3 -8.44 8.42 2.13
C GLY A 3 -7.57 7.22 2.50
N VAL A 4 -8.03 6.36 3.40
CA VAL A 4 -7.39 5.07 3.70
C VAL A 4 -8.44 3.96 3.55
N PHE A 5 -8.21 3.07 2.62
CA PHE A 5 -9.01 1.88 2.39
C PHE A 5 -8.36 0.66 3.05
N GLY A 6 -9.00 0.17 4.10
CA GLY A 6 -8.48 -0.87 4.99
C GLY A 6 -7.99 -0.30 6.32
N ALA A 7 -8.63 -0.70 7.42
CA ALA A 7 -8.31 -0.29 8.79
C ALA A 7 -7.75 -1.47 9.64
N GLY A 8 -7.18 -2.46 8.98
CA GLY A 8 -6.46 -3.56 9.62
C GLY A 8 -5.16 -3.10 10.27
N ILE A 9 -4.26 -4.03 10.59
CA ILE A 9 -2.99 -3.70 11.26
C ILE A 9 -2.18 -2.69 10.43
N VAL A 10 -2.02 -2.91 9.12
CA VAL A 10 -1.26 -2.03 8.24
C VAL A 10 -1.94 -0.66 8.11
N GLY A 11 -3.23 -0.62 7.76
CA GLY A 11 -3.96 0.64 7.60
C GLY A 11 -4.01 1.46 8.89
N THR A 12 -4.13 0.80 10.05
CA THR A 12 -4.02 1.47 11.34
C THR A 12 -2.68 2.17 11.51
N LYS A 13 -1.57 1.49 11.18
CA LYS A 13 -0.22 2.09 11.26
C LYS A 13 -0.03 3.23 10.27
N VAL A 14 -0.57 3.09 9.07
CA VAL A 14 -0.59 4.19 8.08
C VAL A 14 -1.29 5.42 8.66
N VAL A 15 -2.50 5.28 9.21
CA VAL A 15 -3.23 6.40 9.81
C VAL A 15 -2.47 6.99 10.99
N GLU A 16 -1.97 6.16 11.91
CA GLU A 16 -1.18 6.60 13.06
C GLU A 16 0.06 7.43 12.66
N THR A 17 0.73 7.07 11.58
CA THR A 17 1.88 7.81 11.05
C THR A 17 1.43 9.12 10.40
N LEU A 18 0.41 9.07 9.56
CA LEU A 18 -0.08 10.26 8.85
C LEU A 18 -0.58 11.35 9.80
N VAL A 19 -1.21 11.01 10.91
CA VAL A 19 -1.72 12.00 11.88
C VAL A 19 -0.62 12.70 12.66
N VAL A 20 0.58 12.14 12.74
CA VAL A 20 1.73 12.78 13.38
C VAL A 20 2.33 13.84 12.46
N ASP A 21 2.46 13.51 11.17
CA ASP A 21 3.21 14.32 10.22
C ASP A 21 2.33 15.34 9.48
N LEU A 22 1.01 15.06 9.37
CA LEU A 22 0.11 15.84 8.53
C LEU A 22 -1.08 16.41 9.32
N GLN A 23 -1.29 17.73 9.18
CA GLN A 23 -2.47 18.40 9.71
C GLN A 23 -3.64 18.36 8.72
N THR A 24 -4.02 17.17 8.28
CA THR A 24 -5.09 16.97 7.29
C THR A 24 -6.15 16.02 7.83
N GLU A 25 -7.35 16.12 7.29
CA GLU A 25 -8.42 15.18 7.59
C GLU A 25 -8.17 13.84 6.89
N ILE A 26 -8.36 12.75 7.64
CA ILE A 26 -8.18 11.39 7.14
C ILE A 26 -9.52 10.66 7.15
N LEU A 27 -9.96 10.23 5.98
CA LEU A 27 -11.16 9.42 5.79
C LEU A 27 -10.76 7.94 5.81
N VAL A 28 -11.35 7.16 6.70
CA VAL A 28 -11.04 5.73 6.83
C VAL A 28 -12.25 4.90 6.44
N HIS A 29 -12.08 4.01 5.49
CA HIS A 29 -13.07 3.01 5.12
C HIS A 29 -12.51 1.59 5.31
N ASP A 30 -13.34 0.70 5.84
CA ASP A 30 -13.08 -0.74 5.91
C ASP A 30 -14.40 -1.48 5.66
N PRO A 31 -14.42 -2.57 4.88
CA PRO A 31 -15.61 -3.41 4.74
C PRO A 31 -16.18 -3.86 6.09
N ASN A 32 -15.30 -4.08 7.08
CA ASN A 32 -15.69 -4.25 8.47
C ASN A 32 -15.79 -2.88 9.16
N LYS A 33 -17.00 -2.32 9.16
CA LYS A 33 -17.30 -1.01 9.77
C LYS A 33 -16.82 -0.88 11.22
N THR A 34 -16.87 -1.95 11.99
CA THR A 34 -16.42 -1.95 13.40
C THR A 34 -14.93 -1.60 13.49
N THR A 35 -14.11 -2.10 12.56
CA THR A 35 -12.67 -1.82 12.54
C THR A 35 -12.40 -0.34 12.21
N ALA A 36 -13.04 0.21 11.18
CA ALA A 36 -12.92 1.63 10.83
C ALA A 36 -13.42 2.55 11.96
N ASN A 37 -14.57 2.25 12.55
CA ASN A 37 -15.14 3.02 13.66
C ASN A 37 -14.22 3.02 14.88
N ARG A 38 -13.64 1.86 15.24
CA ARG A 38 -12.71 1.76 16.37
C ARG A 38 -11.48 2.65 16.17
N LEU A 39 -10.92 2.67 14.95
CA LEU A 39 -9.78 3.51 14.62
C LEU A 39 -10.15 4.99 14.69
N ALA A 40 -11.28 5.39 14.10
CA ALA A 40 -11.76 6.76 14.14
C ALA A 40 -12.08 7.22 15.56
N SER A 41 -12.73 6.40 16.40
CA SER A 41 -13.01 6.75 17.81
C SER A 41 -11.73 6.93 18.63
N ARG A 42 -10.67 6.16 18.33
CA ARG A 42 -9.41 6.26 19.05
C ARG A 42 -8.60 7.51 18.68
N LEU A 43 -8.64 7.94 17.41
CA LEU A 43 -7.80 9.02 16.89
C LEU A 43 -8.60 10.28 16.52
N GLY A 44 -9.91 10.15 16.29
CA GLY A 44 -10.75 11.17 15.66
C GLY A 44 -10.78 12.49 16.41
N GLU A 45 -10.98 12.46 17.72
CA GLU A 45 -11.07 13.67 18.54
C GLU A 45 -9.79 14.53 18.49
N LYS A 46 -8.62 13.85 18.45
CA LYS A 46 -7.34 14.53 18.46
C LYS A 46 -6.81 14.87 17.07
N HIS A 47 -7.11 14.05 16.06
CA HIS A 47 -6.41 14.07 14.77
C HIS A 47 -7.31 14.15 13.54
N ARG A 48 -8.60 14.46 13.70
CA ARG A 48 -9.56 14.59 12.59
C ARG A 48 -9.63 13.34 11.69
N VAL A 49 -9.64 12.16 12.32
CA VAL A 49 -9.84 10.88 11.63
C VAL A 49 -11.33 10.55 11.63
N VAL A 50 -11.90 10.36 10.44
CA VAL A 50 -13.33 10.11 10.25
C VAL A 50 -13.53 8.75 9.60
N SER A 51 -14.36 7.90 10.22
CA SER A 51 -14.82 6.67 9.59
C SER A 51 -15.93 6.96 8.59
N VAL A 52 -15.79 6.44 7.37
CA VAL A 52 -16.80 6.59 6.32
C VAL A 52 -17.47 5.25 6.00
N ALA A 53 -18.78 5.32 5.74
CA ALA A 53 -19.62 4.12 5.64
C ALA A 53 -19.43 3.37 4.30
N ARG A 54 -19.15 4.10 3.22
CA ARG A 54 -19.05 3.55 1.86
C ARG A 54 -17.67 3.87 1.28
N LYS A 55 -17.15 2.96 0.46
CA LYS A 55 -15.92 3.19 -0.33
C LYS A 55 -16.02 4.49 -1.17
N SER A 56 -17.19 4.77 -1.73
CA SER A 56 -17.42 5.98 -2.52
C SER A 56 -17.25 7.29 -1.74
N ASP A 57 -17.34 7.26 -0.43
CA ASP A 57 -17.15 8.46 0.41
C ASP A 57 -15.67 8.89 0.41
N LEU A 58 -14.74 7.96 0.07
CA LEU A 58 -13.31 8.28 -0.15
C LEU A 58 -13.07 9.13 -1.40
N ASN A 59 -14.06 9.30 -2.28
CA ASN A 59 -13.94 10.16 -3.46
C ASN A 59 -13.74 11.65 -3.11
N ALA A 60 -13.98 12.04 -1.85
CA ALA A 60 -13.66 13.38 -1.36
C ALA A 60 -12.16 13.60 -1.10
N ALA A 61 -11.37 12.53 -1.06
CA ALA A 61 -9.93 12.60 -0.86
C ALA A 61 -9.19 12.93 -2.16
N SER A 62 -8.05 13.59 -2.07
CA SER A 62 -7.13 13.82 -3.20
C SER A 62 -6.17 12.65 -3.42
N ILE A 63 -5.92 11.87 -2.38
CA ILE A 63 -5.07 10.69 -2.39
C ILE A 63 -5.75 9.59 -1.60
N VAL A 64 -5.72 8.36 -2.10
CA VAL A 64 -6.21 7.17 -1.39
C VAL A 64 -5.09 6.16 -1.20
N VAL A 65 -4.89 5.73 0.04
CA VAL A 65 -3.97 4.64 0.39
C VAL A 65 -4.77 3.34 0.47
N LEU A 66 -4.39 2.35 -0.32
CA LEU A 66 -4.95 1.00 -0.30
C LEU A 66 -4.10 0.14 0.65
N ALA A 67 -4.63 -0.11 1.84
CA ALA A 67 -3.95 -0.81 2.94
C ALA A 67 -4.68 -2.10 3.39
N GLY A 68 -5.65 -2.54 2.62
CA GLY A 68 -6.34 -3.82 2.78
C GLY A 68 -5.56 -4.99 2.16
N PRO A 69 -6.12 -6.20 2.19
CA PRO A 69 -5.56 -7.31 1.41
C PRO A 69 -5.76 -7.10 -0.10
N PRO A 70 -4.83 -7.60 -0.95
CA PRO A 70 -4.99 -7.57 -2.39
C PRO A 70 -6.23 -8.38 -2.84
N PRO A 71 -6.78 -8.16 -4.08
CA PRO A 71 -6.20 -7.31 -5.13
C PRO A 71 -6.59 -5.83 -5.00
N HIS A 72 -5.64 -4.95 -5.26
CA HIS A 72 -5.83 -3.50 -5.24
C HIS A 72 -6.11 -2.91 -6.63
N ALA A 73 -5.69 -3.57 -7.72
CA ALA A 73 -5.72 -3.02 -9.07
C ALA A 73 -7.10 -2.53 -9.52
N THR A 74 -8.17 -3.28 -9.22
CA THR A 74 -9.55 -2.87 -9.57
C THR A 74 -9.96 -1.62 -8.79
N ILE A 75 -9.63 -1.56 -7.51
CA ILE A 75 -9.97 -0.42 -6.65
C ILE A 75 -9.16 0.82 -7.05
N ALA A 76 -7.88 0.63 -7.38
CA ALA A 76 -7.01 1.70 -7.87
C ALA A 76 -7.55 2.32 -9.16
N ARG A 77 -7.96 1.49 -10.13
CA ARG A 77 -8.59 1.96 -11.36
C ARG A 77 -9.78 2.88 -11.09
N GLU A 78 -10.69 2.47 -10.20
CA GLU A 78 -11.89 3.25 -9.87
C GLU A 78 -11.55 4.64 -9.31
N PHE A 79 -10.48 4.78 -8.52
CA PHE A 79 -10.05 6.07 -7.98
C PHE A 79 -9.31 6.90 -9.03
N ILE A 80 -8.45 6.28 -9.85
CA ILE A 80 -7.73 6.94 -10.95
C ILE A 80 -8.73 7.58 -11.93
N GLU A 81 -9.78 6.85 -12.32
CA GLU A 81 -10.86 7.33 -13.22
C GLU A 81 -11.63 8.53 -12.62
N LYS A 82 -11.48 8.78 -11.33
CA LYS A 82 -12.04 9.96 -10.63
C LYS A 82 -10.99 11.04 -10.34
N ASN A 83 -9.84 10.98 -10.98
CA ASN A 83 -8.73 11.91 -10.82
C ASN A 83 -8.17 11.91 -9.38
N ILE A 84 -8.16 10.76 -8.71
CA ILE A 84 -7.63 10.59 -7.36
C ILE A 84 -6.34 9.80 -7.43
N SER A 85 -5.26 10.33 -6.84
CA SER A 85 -3.98 9.63 -6.72
C SER A 85 -4.09 8.42 -5.79
N VAL A 86 -3.35 7.37 -6.09
CA VAL A 86 -3.41 6.11 -5.33
C VAL A 86 -2.04 5.67 -4.87
N VAL A 87 -1.97 5.22 -3.62
CA VAL A 87 -0.80 4.55 -3.04
C VAL A 87 -1.19 3.13 -2.63
N SER A 88 -0.56 2.12 -3.18
CA SER A 88 -0.81 0.72 -2.86
C SER A 88 0.32 0.12 -2.03
N VAL A 89 -0.03 -0.52 -0.90
CA VAL A 89 0.90 -1.29 -0.07
C VAL A 89 0.91 -2.78 -0.44
N SER A 90 0.34 -3.16 -1.57
CA SER A 90 0.32 -4.55 -2.03
C SER A 90 1.75 -5.08 -2.23
N ASP A 91 2.00 -6.28 -1.74
CA ASP A 91 3.21 -7.07 -1.92
C ASP A 91 2.95 -8.36 -2.75
N ASP A 92 1.75 -8.52 -3.27
CA ASP A 92 1.39 -9.59 -4.19
C ASP A 92 1.90 -9.29 -5.60
N VAL A 93 2.71 -10.20 -6.15
CA VAL A 93 3.37 -10.01 -7.45
C VAL A 93 2.36 -9.80 -8.58
N SER A 94 1.28 -10.58 -8.60
CA SER A 94 0.24 -10.47 -9.63
C SER A 94 -0.50 -9.14 -9.54
N ASP A 95 -0.84 -8.72 -8.32
CA ASP A 95 -1.53 -7.44 -8.09
C ASP A 95 -0.61 -6.26 -8.42
N CYS A 96 0.67 -6.30 -8.04
CA CYS A 96 1.65 -5.27 -8.41
C CYS A 96 1.80 -5.16 -9.95
N THR A 97 1.84 -6.29 -10.66
CA THR A 97 1.89 -6.29 -12.13
C THR A 97 0.65 -5.64 -12.72
N ASN A 98 -0.54 -5.97 -12.21
CA ASN A 98 -1.80 -5.37 -12.64
C ASN A 98 -1.89 -3.87 -12.31
N LEU A 99 -1.36 -3.45 -11.16
CA LEU A 99 -1.26 -2.04 -10.79
C LEU A 99 -0.34 -1.27 -11.73
N LEU A 100 0.84 -1.81 -12.04
CA LEU A 100 1.78 -1.19 -12.99
C LEU A 100 1.19 -1.05 -14.39
N ALA A 101 0.32 -1.96 -14.81
CA ALA A 101 -0.40 -1.86 -16.08
C ALA A 101 -1.39 -0.67 -16.13
N LEU A 102 -1.69 -0.02 -15.02
CA LEU A 102 -2.51 1.20 -14.97
C LEU A 102 -1.72 2.50 -15.25
N ASP A 103 -0.43 2.44 -15.55
CA ASP A 103 0.43 3.60 -15.78
C ASP A 103 -0.15 4.58 -16.82
N SER A 104 -0.53 4.08 -17.98
CA SER A 104 -1.13 4.92 -19.04
C SER A 104 -2.45 5.57 -18.59
N LEU A 105 -3.27 4.85 -17.82
CA LEU A 105 -4.51 5.38 -17.28
C LEU A 105 -4.22 6.51 -16.29
N ALA A 106 -3.29 6.31 -15.37
CA ALA A 106 -2.91 7.32 -14.38
C ALA A 106 -2.35 8.58 -15.06
N LYS A 107 -1.51 8.44 -16.08
CA LYS A 107 -0.99 9.55 -16.90
C LYS A 107 -2.10 10.31 -17.60
N ASN A 108 -3.05 9.62 -18.22
CA ASN A 108 -4.18 10.25 -18.93
C ASN A 108 -5.09 11.05 -17.97
N HIS A 109 -5.21 10.61 -16.73
CA HIS A 109 -5.97 11.29 -15.68
C HIS A 109 -5.15 12.34 -14.89
N GLY A 110 -3.86 12.49 -15.17
CA GLY A 110 -2.98 13.45 -14.50
C GLY A 110 -2.78 13.15 -13.00
N VAL A 111 -2.88 11.88 -12.59
CA VAL A 111 -2.73 11.45 -11.20
C VAL A 111 -1.51 10.55 -11.03
N THR A 112 -1.08 10.41 -9.77
CA THR A 112 0.04 9.55 -9.39
C THR A 112 -0.47 8.20 -8.87
N LEU A 113 0.10 7.11 -9.38
CA LEU A 113 -0.05 5.77 -8.81
C LEU A 113 1.29 5.29 -8.26
N VAL A 114 1.36 5.07 -6.95
CA VAL A 114 2.53 4.48 -6.29
C VAL A 114 2.24 3.01 -6.00
N VAL A 115 3.08 2.12 -6.52
CA VAL A 115 2.96 0.67 -6.37
C VAL A 115 4.08 0.15 -5.47
N GLY A 116 3.75 -0.76 -4.56
CA GLY A 116 4.72 -1.36 -3.67
C GLY A 116 5.22 -0.41 -2.56
N ALA A 117 4.32 0.41 -2.00
CA ALA A 117 4.65 1.29 -0.87
C ALA A 117 4.63 0.52 0.46
N ALA A 118 5.39 -0.58 0.55
CA ALA A 118 5.46 -1.48 1.69
C ALA A 118 6.91 -1.68 2.17
N SER A 119 7.14 -2.67 3.03
CA SER A 119 8.50 -3.03 3.47
C SER A 119 9.27 -3.71 2.35
N SER A 120 8.64 -4.66 1.66
CA SER A 120 9.14 -5.33 0.46
C SER A 120 7.92 -5.81 -0.37
N PRO A 121 7.70 -5.29 -1.57
CA PRO A 121 8.45 -4.22 -2.24
C PRO A 121 8.34 -2.85 -1.57
N GLY A 122 9.32 -1.99 -1.79
CA GLY A 122 9.36 -0.60 -1.32
C GLY A 122 10.60 -0.27 -0.51
N MET A 123 10.50 -0.25 0.82
CA MET A 123 11.59 0.19 1.70
C MET A 123 12.88 -0.61 1.49
N SER A 124 12.80 -1.93 1.36
CA SER A 124 13.95 -2.80 1.12
C SER A 124 14.74 -2.42 -0.13
N GLY A 125 14.06 -2.18 -1.24
CA GLY A 125 14.69 -1.75 -2.48
C GLY A 125 15.32 -0.36 -2.40
N LEU A 126 14.64 0.58 -1.73
CA LEU A 126 15.17 1.93 -1.51
C LEU A 126 16.43 1.92 -0.64
N LEU A 127 16.44 1.12 0.42
CA LEU A 127 17.63 0.94 1.29
C LEU A 127 18.77 0.30 0.52
N ALA A 128 18.51 -0.78 -0.20
CA ALA A 128 19.54 -1.43 -1.03
C ALA A 128 20.16 -0.45 -2.04
N ARG A 129 19.31 0.31 -2.76
CA ARG A 129 19.77 1.34 -3.70
C ARG A 129 20.55 2.48 -3.02
N SER A 130 20.13 2.88 -1.82
CA SER A 130 20.84 3.92 -1.08
C SER A 130 22.22 3.45 -0.64
N MET A 131 22.31 2.22 -0.13
CA MET A 131 23.56 1.64 0.35
C MET A 131 24.52 1.34 -0.81
N SER A 132 24.01 0.87 -1.95
CA SER A 132 24.84 0.53 -3.12
C SER A 132 25.66 1.70 -3.65
N LYS A 133 25.22 2.94 -3.42
CA LYS A 133 25.96 4.16 -3.81
C LYS A 133 27.30 4.33 -3.10
N SER A 134 27.54 3.60 -2.02
CA SER A 134 28.80 3.64 -1.25
C SER A 134 29.82 2.59 -1.70
N PHE A 135 29.51 1.81 -2.75
CA PHE A 135 30.36 0.75 -3.28
C PHE A 135 30.64 0.97 -4.76
N ASP A 136 31.82 0.57 -5.23
CA ASP A 136 32.18 0.64 -6.64
C ASP A 136 31.47 -0.44 -7.48
N ALA A 137 31.18 -1.59 -6.88
CA ALA A 137 30.39 -2.67 -7.45
C ALA A 137 29.58 -3.39 -6.35
N VAL A 138 28.46 -3.95 -6.72
CA VAL A 138 27.61 -4.75 -5.82
C VAL A 138 27.28 -6.07 -6.54
N ASP A 139 27.78 -7.17 -6.01
CA ASP A 139 27.55 -8.50 -6.58
C ASP A 139 26.26 -9.13 -6.01
N GLU A 140 25.97 -8.90 -4.73
CA GLU A 140 24.82 -9.50 -4.05
C GLU A 140 24.15 -8.50 -3.09
N VAL A 141 22.83 -8.63 -2.94
CA VAL A 141 22.03 -7.89 -1.96
C VAL A 141 21.24 -8.89 -1.11
N HIS A 142 21.54 -8.95 0.19
CA HIS A 142 20.82 -9.76 1.15
C HIS A 142 19.90 -8.90 2.00
N ILE A 143 18.62 -9.22 2.02
CA ILE A 143 17.59 -8.48 2.79
C ILE A 143 17.00 -9.41 3.82
N ALA A 144 17.12 -9.05 5.10
CA ALA A 144 16.46 -9.72 6.21
C ALA A 144 15.43 -8.77 6.83
N LEU A 145 14.19 -9.23 6.95
CA LEU A 145 13.09 -8.50 7.55
C LEU A 145 12.60 -9.25 8.80
N HIS A 146 12.40 -8.52 9.88
CA HIS A 146 11.76 -9.02 11.08
C HIS A 146 10.56 -8.12 11.42
N GLY A 147 9.40 -8.73 11.61
CA GLY A 147 8.19 -7.98 11.93
C GLY A 147 6.99 -8.89 12.17
N THR A 148 5.89 -8.29 12.56
CA THR A 148 4.60 -8.97 12.72
C THR A 148 3.61 -8.42 11.72
N GLY A 149 2.78 -9.30 11.15
CA GLY A 149 1.70 -8.93 10.24
C GLY A 149 0.32 -9.31 10.79
N GLY A 150 -0.72 -8.75 10.21
CA GLY A 150 -2.09 -9.16 10.51
C GLY A 150 -2.44 -10.54 9.92
N PRO A 151 -3.63 -11.08 10.26
CA PRO A 151 -4.08 -12.38 9.73
C PRO A 151 -4.12 -12.45 8.20
N ALA A 152 -4.35 -11.32 7.52
CA ALA A 152 -4.31 -11.25 6.06
C ALA A 152 -2.88 -11.43 5.52
N CYS A 153 -1.90 -10.74 6.11
CA CYS A 153 -0.48 -10.89 5.76
C CYS A 153 0.00 -12.33 6.02
N ALA A 154 -0.36 -12.92 7.16
CA ALA A 154 -0.01 -14.31 7.48
C ALA A 154 -0.55 -15.30 6.42
N ARG A 155 -1.82 -15.14 6.01
CA ARG A 155 -2.41 -15.97 4.94
C ARG A 155 -1.68 -15.78 3.61
N GLN A 156 -1.27 -14.56 3.27
CA GLN A 156 -0.55 -14.28 2.03
C GLN A 156 0.85 -14.89 2.05
N HIS A 157 1.57 -14.79 3.16
CA HIS A 157 2.87 -15.46 3.33
C HIS A 157 2.75 -16.98 3.18
N HIS A 158 1.75 -17.62 3.79
CA HIS A 158 1.52 -19.05 3.61
C HIS A 158 1.25 -19.43 2.15
N ARG A 159 0.48 -18.62 1.42
CA ARG A 159 0.25 -18.85 -0.02
C ARG A 159 1.54 -18.69 -0.83
N ALA A 160 2.33 -17.67 -0.52
CA ALA A 160 3.61 -17.45 -1.20
C ALA A 160 4.60 -18.60 -0.96
N LEU A 161 4.68 -19.14 0.26
CA LEU A 161 5.52 -20.29 0.59
C LEU A 161 5.07 -21.60 -0.08
N SER A 162 3.80 -21.72 -0.43
CA SER A 162 3.26 -22.90 -1.14
C SER A 162 3.31 -22.76 -2.67
N GLY A 163 3.71 -21.62 -3.19
CA GLY A 163 3.79 -21.30 -4.60
C GLY A 163 5.18 -21.55 -5.20
N GLN A 164 5.30 -21.28 -6.49
CA GLN A 164 6.61 -21.22 -7.15
C GLN A 164 7.35 -19.95 -6.72
N SER A 165 8.61 -20.08 -6.35
CA SER A 165 9.47 -18.92 -6.14
C SER A 165 9.75 -18.23 -7.47
N VAL A 166 9.78 -16.91 -7.44
CA VAL A 166 10.15 -16.10 -8.59
C VAL A 166 11.47 -15.43 -8.26
N GLY A 167 12.44 -15.58 -9.11
CA GLY A 167 13.75 -14.96 -8.97
C GLY A 167 14.08 -14.09 -10.17
N TRP A 168 15.14 -13.30 -10.04
CA TRP A 168 15.72 -12.52 -11.11
C TRP A 168 17.18 -12.93 -11.28
N HIS A 169 17.55 -13.36 -12.47
CA HIS A 169 18.91 -13.80 -12.76
C HIS A 169 19.31 -13.35 -14.18
N GLU A 170 20.49 -12.75 -14.32
CA GLU A 170 21.04 -12.27 -15.60
C GLU A 170 20.09 -11.41 -16.46
N GLY A 171 19.26 -10.59 -15.82
CA GLY A 171 18.32 -9.72 -16.52
C GLY A 171 16.97 -10.35 -16.87
N GLU A 172 16.71 -11.57 -16.43
CA GLU A 172 15.47 -12.30 -16.72
C GLU A 172 14.77 -12.83 -15.46
N TRP A 173 13.43 -12.96 -15.55
CA TRP A 173 12.66 -13.62 -14.51
C TRP A 173 12.77 -15.14 -14.63
N ILE A 174 13.20 -15.78 -13.53
CA ILE A 174 13.26 -17.24 -13.41
C ILE A 174 12.18 -17.74 -12.44
N ARG A 175 11.68 -18.97 -12.68
CA ARG A 175 10.66 -19.65 -11.85
C ARG A 175 11.12 -21.05 -11.48
#